data_da89d3798889b058cfef842e7d3b800e
#
_entry.id   da89d3798889b058cfef842e7d3b800e
#
_cell.length_a   1.000
_cell.length_b   1.000
_cell.length_c   1.000
_cell.angle_alpha   90.00
_cell.angle_beta   90.00
_cell.angle_gamma   90.00
#
_symmetry.space_group_name_H-M   'P 1'
#
loop_
_entity.id
_entity.type
_entity.pdbx_description
1 polymer ?
#
loop_
_entity_poly.entity_id
_entity_poly.type
_entity_poly.pdbx_seq_one_letter_code
_entity_poly.pdbx_strand_id
1 'polypeptide(L)'
;MNYVAVIIAGLAGTIAMTILMYLAPLMGMPKLDIIAMLGTMFTSNKTVSTIIGVMAHLMMGVVFAFIYALLWSFGIGSPTWLWGLIFGAVHGFMVYLIMPMINRMHPRPVEMEGGTKMAVGMLMVHMLYGMLVALVYASYV
;
A
#
# COMPACT_ATOMS: atom_id res chain seq x y z
N MET A 1 19.14 -0.38 12.14
CA MET A 1 18.17 -0.19 11.03
C MET A 1 18.85 0.60 9.91
N ASN A 2 18.81 0.12 8.68
CA ASN A 2 19.37 0.80 7.49
C ASN A 2 18.27 1.66 6.84
N TYR A 3 18.33 2.99 7.02
CA TYR A 3 17.31 3.92 6.54
C TYR A 3 17.20 3.97 5.00
N VAL A 4 18.32 3.90 4.30
CA VAL A 4 18.35 3.89 2.83
C VAL A 4 17.65 2.64 2.29
N ALA A 5 17.96 1.48 2.89
CA ALA A 5 17.31 0.23 2.55
C ALA A 5 15.78 0.29 2.77
N VAL A 6 15.32 0.91 3.86
CA VAL A 6 13.88 1.07 4.14
C VAL A 6 13.22 1.91 3.07
N ILE A 7 13.82 3.05 2.68
CA ILE A 7 13.26 3.91 1.63
C ILE A 7 13.16 3.17 0.30
N ILE A 8 14.24 2.49 -0.11
CA ILE A 8 14.26 1.73 -1.37
C ILE A 8 13.22 0.61 -1.34
N ALA A 9 13.14 -0.14 -0.22
CA ALA A 9 12.17 -1.21 -0.05
C ALA A 9 10.72 -0.69 -0.11
N GLY A 10 10.43 0.42 0.58
CA GLY A 10 9.11 1.05 0.56
C GLY A 10 8.70 1.53 -0.83
N LEU A 11 9.60 2.19 -1.56
CA LEU A 11 9.35 2.62 -2.93
C LEU A 11 9.13 1.41 -3.87
N ALA A 12 10.01 0.41 -3.83
CA ALA A 12 9.90 -0.78 -4.67
C ALA A 12 8.58 -1.54 -4.41
N GLY A 13 8.25 -1.76 -3.14
CA GLY A 13 6.99 -2.42 -2.75
C GLY A 13 5.76 -1.64 -3.22
N THR A 14 5.77 -0.31 -3.05
CA THR A 14 4.63 0.54 -3.46
C THR A 14 4.47 0.59 -4.98
N ILE A 15 5.55 0.68 -5.73
CA ILE A 15 5.50 0.66 -7.20
C ILE A 15 4.91 -0.67 -7.68
N ALA A 16 5.42 -1.80 -7.19
CA ALA A 16 4.92 -3.11 -7.58
C ALA A 16 3.45 -3.33 -7.20
N MET A 17 3.06 -2.93 -5.98
CA MET A 17 1.66 -2.96 -5.53
C MET A 17 0.77 -2.11 -6.44
N THR A 18 1.21 -0.90 -6.78
CA THR A 18 0.46 0.01 -7.66
C THR A 18 0.26 -0.60 -9.06
N ILE A 19 1.30 -1.21 -9.62
CA ILE A 19 1.19 -1.92 -10.91
C ILE A 19 0.15 -3.04 -10.81
N LEU A 20 0.19 -3.86 -9.76
CA LEU A 20 -0.79 -4.93 -9.56
C LEU A 20 -2.21 -4.38 -9.42
N MET A 21 -2.40 -3.26 -8.70
CA MET A 21 -3.71 -2.61 -8.57
C MET A 21 -4.30 -2.18 -9.92
N TYR A 22 -3.48 -1.66 -10.83
CA TYR A 22 -3.94 -1.29 -12.18
C TYR A 22 -4.18 -2.50 -13.08
N LEU A 23 -3.53 -3.63 -12.82
CA LEU A 23 -3.76 -4.89 -13.53
C LEU A 23 -4.93 -5.70 -12.94
N ALA A 24 -5.32 -5.46 -11.70
CA ALA A 24 -6.35 -6.22 -10.99
C ALA A 24 -7.70 -6.29 -11.74
N PRO A 25 -8.21 -5.21 -12.39
CA PRO A 25 -9.44 -5.29 -13.17
C PRO A 25 -9.38 -6.27 -14.34
N LEU A 26 -8.20 -6.48 -14.94
CA LEU A 26 -8.02 -7.47 -16.00
C LEU A 26 -8.17 -8.92 -15.49
N MET A 27 -8.05 -9.09 -14.17
CA MET A 27 -8.23 -10.38 -13.47
C MET A 27 -9.64 -10.53 -12.86
N GLY A 28 -10.57 -9.63 -13.20
CA GLY A 28 -11.94 -9.61 -12.65
C GLY A 28 -12.06 -9.11 -11.22
N MET A 29 -11.03 -8.44 -10.72
CA MET A 29 -11.02 -7.79 -9.41
C MET A 29 -11.53 -6.35 -9.51
N PRO A 30 -12.08 -5.78 -8.42
CA PRO A 30 -12.53 -4.39 -8.41
C PRO A 30 -11.38 -3.42 -8.68
N LYS A 31 -11.69 -2.29 -9.30
CA LYS A 31 -10.72 -1.21 -9.49
C LYS A 31 -10.41 -0.55 -8.15
N LEU A 32 -9.14 -0.51 -7.79
CA LEU A 32 -8.62 0.16 -6.60
C LEU A 32 -7.85 1.42 -7.05
N ASP A 33 -8.49 2.57 -7.04
CA ASP A 33 -7.87 3.82 -7.51
C ASP A 33 -7.43 4.70 -6.32
N ILE A 34 -6.45 4.18 -5.56
CA ILE A 34 -5.90 4.89 -4.39
C ILE A 34 -5.24 6.20 -4.79
N ILE A 35 -4.65 6.29 -5.98
CA ILE A 35 -4.01 7.51 -6.46
C ILE A 35 -5.06 8.60 -6.67
N ALA A 36 -6.17 8.28 -7.33
CA ALA A 36 -7.28 9.22 -7.50
C ALA A 36 -7.85 9.61 -6.13
N MET A 37 -8.06 8.66 -5.23
CA MET A 37 -8.59 8.92 -3.90
C MET A 37 -7.69 9.87 -3.10
N LEU A 38 -6.38 9.60 -3.02
CA LEU A 38 -5.45 10.46 -2.29
C LEU A 38 -5.32 11.85 -2.91
N GLY A 39 -5.25 11.93 -4.22
CA GLY A 39 -5.05 13.19 -4.92
C GLY A 39 -6.28 14.10 -4.93
N THR A 40 -7.48 13.54 -5.11
CA THR A 40 -8.72 14.31 -5.10
C THR A 40 -9.12 14.80 -3.71
N MET A 41 -8.45 14.33 -2.66
CA MET A 41 -8.59 14.92 -1.33
C MET A 41 -8.18 16.39 -1.31
N PHE A 42 -7.19 16.78 -2.10
CA PHE A 42 -6.61 18.13 -2.10
C PHE A 42 -7.10 19.01 -3.25
N THR A 43 -7.42 18.45 -4.42
CA THR A 43 -7.78 19.22 -5.60
C THR A 43 -8.71 18.45 -6.54
N SER A 44 -9.52 19.19 -7.31
CA SER A 44 -10.33 18.63 -8.40
C SER A 44 -9.61 18.67 -9.77
N ASN A 45 -8.47 19.36 -9.87
CA ASN A 45 -7.69 19.37 -11.10
C ASN A 45 -7.07 17.99 -11.33
N LYS A 46 -7.44 17.31 -12.42
CA LYS A 46 -7.06 15.91 -12.70
C LYS A 46 -5.54 15.69 -12.73
N THR A 47 -4.78 16.57 -13.39
CA THR A 47 -3.33 16.43 -13.49
C THR A 47 -2.65 16.61 -12.14
N VAL A 48 -3.01 17.68 -11.42
CA VAL A 48 -2.44 17.98 -10.10
C VAL A 48 -2.82 16.89 -9.09
N SER A 49 -4.06 16.43 -9.10
CA SER A 49 -4.55 15.35 -8.25
C SER A 49 -3.76 14.05 -8.48
N THR A 50 -3.49 13.69 -9.75
CA THR A 50 -2.68 12.49 -10.05
C THR A 50 -1.27 12.61 -9.48
N ILE A 51 -0.61 13.76 -9.65
CA ILE A 51 0.75 13.98 -9.11
C ILE A 51 0.75 13.87 -7.57
N ILE A 52 -0.17 14.56 -6.91
CA ILE A 52 -0.30 14.52 -5.45
C ILE A 52 -0.60 13.10 -4.98
N GLY A 53 -1.51 12.39 -5.65
CA GLY A 53 -1.89 11.03 -5.30
C GLY A 53 -0.73 10.05 -5.42
N VAL A 54 0.07 10.13 -6.49
CA VAL A 54 1.27 9.30 -6.65
C VAL A 54 2.29 9.59 -5.55
N MET A 55 2.59 10.87 -5.29
CA MET A 55 3.54 11.26 -4.25
C MET A 55 3.07 10.80 -2.86
N ALA A 56 1.82 11.02 -2.53
CA ALA A 56 1.24 10.61 -1.26
C ALA A 56 1.28 9.08 -1.09
N HIS A 57 0.95 8.31 -2.14
CA HIS A 57 0.99 6.86 -2.09
C HIS A 57 2.42 6.32 -1.90
N LEU A 58 3.39 6.85 -2.63
CA LEU A 58 4.80 6.48 -2.47
C LEU A 58 5.32 6.82 -1.05
N MET A 59 4.96 8.00 -0.54
CA MET A 59 5.33 8.41 0.82
C MET A 59 4.70 7.49 1.87
N MET A 60 3.43 7.14 1.74
CA MET A 60 2.77 6.17 2.63
C MET A 60 3.49 4.82 2.61
N GLY A 61 3.87 4.33 1.44
CA GLY A 61 4.63 3.09 1.34
C GLY A 61 5.99 3.16 2.05
N VAL A 62 6.70 4.26 1.95
CA VAL A 62 7.95 4.45 2.72
C VAL A 62 7.67 4.46 4.23
N VAL A 63 6.62 5.16 4.68
CA VAL A 63 6.23 5.18 6.10
C VAL A 63 5.92 3.78 6.63
N PHE A 64 5.16 2.98 5.90
CA PHE A 64 4.85 1.60 6.31
C PHE A 64 6.08 0.69 6.27
N ALA A 65 7.01 0.88 5.33
CA ALA A 65 8.27 0.15 5.34
C ALA A 65 9.12 0.50 6.59
N PHE A 66 9.10 1.76 7.04
CA PHE A 66 9.70 2.14 8.31
C PHE A 66 9.04 1.43 9.50
N ILE A 67 7.72 1.33 9.53
CA ILE A 67 7.00 0.60 10.57
C ILE A 67 7.43 -0.87 10.59
N TYR A 68 7.52 -1.52 9.43
CA TYR A 68 7.98 -2.91 9.34
C TYR A 68 9.42 -3.09 9.85
N ALA A 69 10.34 -2.23 9.38
CA ALA A 69 11.73 -2.28 9.82
C ALA A 69 11.87 -2.02 11.33
N LEU A 70 11.04 -1.15 11.88
CA LEU A 70 10.98 -0.88 13.31
C LEU A 70 10.49 -2.11 14.11
N LEU A 71 9.43 -2.77 13.65
CA LEU A 71 8.93 -4.01 14.27
C LEU A 71 10.02 -5.10 14.26
N TRP A 72 10.72 -5.30 13.15
CA TRP A 72 11.84 -6.23 13.07
C TRP A 72 12.98 -5.86 14.03
N SER A 73 13.27 -4.56 14.20
CA SER A 73 14.30 -4.11 15.14
C SER A 73 13.96 -4.37 16.60
N PHE A 74 12.67 -4.48 16.93
CA PHE A 74 12.18 -4.89 18.25
C PHE A 74 12.03 -6.42 18.42
N GLY A 75 12.45 -7.20 17.43
CA GLY A 75 12.34 -8.67 17.47
C GLY A 75 10.94 -9.20 17.14
N ILE A 76 10.04 -8.37 16.62
CA ILE A 76 8.72 -8.78 16.15
C ILE A 76 8.85 -9.24 14.69
N GLY A 77 9.06 -10.54 14.51
CA GLY A 77 9.36 -11.13 13.20
C GLY A 77 10.78 -10.85 12.71
N SER A 78 10.98 -11.01 11.41
CA SER A 78 12.28 -10.82 10.73
C SER A 78 12.04 -10.42 9.27
N PRO A 79 13.01 -9.80 8.57
CA PRO A 79 12.85 -9.38 7.18
C PRO A 79 12.93 -10.59 6.22
N THR A 80 11.97 -11.50 6.31
CA THR A 80 11.81 -12.66 5.44
C THR A 80 10.53 -12.53 4.63
N TRP A 81 10.45 -13.21 3.49
CA TRP A 81 9.26 -13.20 2.63
C TRP A 81 7.98 -13.58 3.40
N LEU A 82 8.06 -14.55 4.33
CA LEU A 82 6.92 -15.00 5.12
C LEU A 82 6.42 -13.93 6.08
N TRP A 83 7.33 -13.30 6.82
CA TRP A 83 6.95 -12.19 7.71
C TRP A 83 6.48 -10.97 6.92
N GLY A 84 7.04 -10.73 5.74
CA GLY A 84 6.52 -9.72 4.82
C GLY A 84 5.08 -9.98 4.40
N LEU A 85 4.73 -11.23 4.06
CA LEU A 85 3.35 -11.63 3.76
C LEU A 85 2.42 -11.43 4.96
N ILE A 86 2.84 -11.83 6.17
CA ILE A 86 2.05 -11.67 7.40
C ILE A 86 1.79 -10.19 7.68
N PHE A 87 2.83 -9.36 7.67
CA PHE A 87 2.67 -7.92 7.90
C PHE A 87 1.83 -7.27 6.79
N GLY A 88 2.02 -7.68 5.55
CA GLY A 88 1.19 -7.25 4.43
C GLY A 88 -0.28 -7.63 4.58
N ALA A 89 -0.57 -8.85 5.05
CA ALA A 89 -1.94 -9.29 5.31
C ALA A 89 -2.61 -8.46 6.41
N VAL A 90 -1.92 -8.25 7.54
CA VAL A 90 -2.42 -7.40 8.63
C VAL A 90 -2.65 -5.96 8.14
N HIS A 91 -1.69 -5.41 7.40
CA HIS A 91 -1.79 -4.07 6.81
C HIS A 91 -2.97 -3.96 5.85
N GLY A 92 -3.10 -4.90 4.90
CA GLY A 92 -4.20 -4.91 3.93
C GLY A 92 -5.58 -5.06 4.59
N PHE A 93 -5.66 -5.86 5.66
CA PHE A 93 -6.88 -5.98 6.44
C PHE A 93 -7.23 -4.68 7.16
N MET A 94 -6.25 -4.01 7.78
CA MET A 94 -6.46 -2.70 8.40
C MET A 94 -6.93 -1.66 7.38
N VAL A 95 -6.28 -1.60 6.22
CA VAL A 95 -6.67 -0.67 5.15
C VAL A 95 -8.10 -0.97 4.67
N TYR A 96 -8.46 -2.24 4.48
CA TYR A 96 -9.82 -2.62 4.10
C TYR A 96 -10.87 -2.13 5.11
N LEU A 97 -10.60 -2.20 6.40
CA LEU A 97 -11.52 -1.73 7.44
C LEU A 97 -11.61 -0.20 7.52
N ILE A 98 -10.50 0.50 7.32
CA ILE A 98 -10.42 1.96 7.47
C ILE A 98 -10.89 2.69 6.21
N MET A 99 -10.70 2.10 5.03
CA MET A 99 -10.97 2.73 3.74
C MET A 99 -12.40 3.28 3.57
N PRO A 100 -13.46 2.54 3.94
CA PRO A 100 -14.82 3.08 3.85
C PRO A 100 -15.05 4.31 4.74
N MET A 101 -14.40 4.38 5.88
CA MET A 101 -14.48 5.53 6.78
C MET A 101 -13.78 6.75 6.16
N ILE A 102 -12.57 6.57 5.63
CA ILE A 102 -11.83 7.64 4.95
C ILE A 102 -12.65 8.15 3.75
N ASN A 103 -13.23 7.25 2.96
CA ASN A 103 -14.01 7.65 1.79
C ASN A 103 -15.28 8.42 2.16
N ARG A 104 -15.93 8.11 3.30
CA ARG A 104 -17.09 8.89 3.80
C ARG A 104 -16.73 10.31 4.22
N MET A 105 -15.51 10.51 4.73
CA MET A 105 -14.99 11.83 5.13
C MET A 105 -14.34 12.58 3.96
N HIS A 106 -14.24 11.95 2.81
CA HIS A 106 -13.57 12.51 1.64
C HIS A 106 -14.39 13.62 0.99
N PRO A 107 -13.82 14.81 0.70
CA PRO A 107 -14.56 15.92 0.09
C PRO A 107 -15.08 15.62 -1.32
N ARG A 108 -14.52 14.60 -1.97
CA ARG A 108 -14.90 14.08 -3.29
C ARG A 108 -14.85 12.55 -3.26
N PRO A 109 -15.84 11.89 -2.61
CA PRO A 109 -15.82 10.45 -2.47
C PRO A 109 -15.70 9.76 -3.83
N VAL A 110 -14.90 8.71 -3.89
CA VAL A 110 -14.80 7.85 -5.07
C VAL A 110 -15.74 6.66 -4.93
N GLU A 111 -16.29 6.19 -6.04
CA GLU A 111 -17.06 4.95 -6.01
C GLU A 111 -16.15 3.78 -5.65
N MET A 112 -16.54 3.04 -4.65
CA MET A 112 -15.82 1.87 -4.18
C MET A 112 -16.75 0.65 -4.21
N GLU A 113 -16.37 -0.35 -4.96
CA GLU A 113 -17.00 -1.65 -4.88
C GLU A 113 -16.65 -2.29 -3.53
N GLY A 114 -17.65 -2.68 -2.78
CA GLY A 114 -17.45 -3.39 -1.50
C GLY A 114 -17.44 -4.92 -1.67
N GLY A 115 -17.37 -5.62 -0.54
CA GLY A 115 -17.55 -7.07 -0.47
C GLY A 115 -16.26 -7.87 -0.58
N THR A 116 -16.41 -9.19 -0.76
CA THR A 116 -15.32 -10.16 -0.67
C THR A 116 -14.21 -9.92 -1.69
N LYS A 117 -14.56 -9.55 -2.93
CA LYS A 117 -13.55 -9.26 -3.96
C LYS A 117 -12.65 -8.10 -3.59
N MET A 118 -13.23 -7.02 -3.02
CA MET A 118 -12.47 -5.88 -2.52
C MET A 118 -11.54 -6.30 -1.37
N ALA A 119 -12.03 -7.08 -0.41
CA ALA A 119 -11.22 -7.58 0.70
C ALA A 119 -10.04 -8.42 0.20
N VAL A 120 -10.30 -9.36 -0.70
CA VAL A 120 -9.25 -10.21 -1.30
C VAL A 120 -8.25 -9.36 -2.09
N GLY A 121 -8.71 -8.42 -2.89
CA GLY A 121 -7.83 -7.50 -3.63
C GLY A 121 -6.92 -6.69 -2.71
N MET A 122 -7.48 -6.10 -1.65
CA MET A 122 -6.72 -5.35 -0.65
C MET A 122 -5.65 -6.23 0.04
N LEU A 123 -6.03 -7.44 0.44
CA LEU A 123 -5.07 -8.38 1.04
C LEU A 123 -3.94 -8.72 0.06
N MET A 124 -4.27 -9.11 -1.17
CA MET A 124 -3.28 -9.53 -2.17
C MET A 124 -2.25 -8.44 -2.48
N VAL A 125 -2.70 -7.20 -2.72
CA VAL A 125 -1.78 -6.11 -3.08
C VAL A 125 -0.88 -5.73 -1.90
N HIS A 126 -1.40 -5.75 -0.67
CA HIS A 126 -0.61 -5.45 0.52
C HIS A 126 0.33 -6.61 0.93
N MET A 127 -0.08 -7.86 0.70
CA MET A 127 0.81 -9.01 0.89
C MET A 127 1.99 -8.96 -0.08
N LEU A 128 1.76 -8.63 -1.36
CA LEU A 128 2.84 -8.40 -2.33
C LEU A 128 3.75 -7.25 -1.86
N TYR A 129 3.17 -6.14 -1.45
CA TYR A 129 3.93 -5.01 -0.89
C TYR A 129 4.82 -5.46 0.26
N GLY A 130 4.25 -6.10 1.28
CA GLY A 130 4.99 -6.53 2.47
C GLY A 130 6.08 -7.55 2.16
N MET A 131 5.81 -8.50 1.26
CA MET A 131 6.80 -9.47 0.80
C MET A 131 8.00 -8.76 0.14
N LEU A 132 7.74 -7.81 -0.76
CA LEU A 132 8.81 -7.08 -1.46
C LEU A 132 9.59 -6.17 -0.51
N VAL A 133 8.90 -5.49 0.41
CA VAL A 133 9.58 -4.69 1.45
C VAL A 133 10.56 -5.56 2.24
N ALA A 134 10.13 -6.76 2.67
CA ALA A 134 10.99 -7.66 3.42
C ALA A 134 12.19 -8.14 2.61
N LEU A 135 11.97 -8.59 1.37
CA LEU A 135 13.03 -9.11 0.50
C LEU A 135 14.04 -8.03 0.11
N VAL A 136 13.56 -6.85 -0.28
CA VAL A 136 14.44 -5.73 -0.65
C VAL A 136 15.22 -5.24 0.57
N TYR A 137 14.55 -5.05 1.72
CA TYR A 137 15.25 -4.64 2.94
C TYR A 137 16.32 -5.66 3.36
N ALA A 138 16.00 -6.96 3.33
CA ALA A 138 16.94 -8.04 3.68
C ALA A 138 18.20 -8.07 2.80
N SER A 139 18.13 -7.60 1.56
CA SER A 139 19.29 -7.55 0.66
C SER A 139 20.33 -6.48 1.02
N TYR A 140 20.01 -5.59 1.96
CA TYR A 140 20.88 -4.49 2.42
C TYR A 140 21.34 -4.62 3.87
N VAL A 141 20.91 -5.67 4.61
CA VAL A 141 21.20 -5.82 6.06
C VAL A 141 21.75 -7.20 6.41
#